data_ed37b137f2bb64ed6637d97ffaa07a0b
#
_entry.id   ed37b137f2bb64ed6637d97ffaa07a0b
#
_cell.length_a   1.000
_cell.length_b   1.000
_cell.length_c   1.000
_cell.angle_alpha   90.00
_cell.angle_beta   90.00
_cell.angle_gamma   90.00
#
_symmetry.space_group_name_H-M   'P 1'
#
loop_
_entity.id
_entity.type
_entity.pdbx_description
1 polymer ?
#
loop_
_entity_poly.entity_id
_entity_poly.type
_entity_poly.pdbx_seq_one_letter_code
_entity_poly.pdbx_strand_id
1 'polypeptide(L)'
;MSSLRMLFVDDEPSIRLTLPEILRLHGHKVDVASTVAEALTAIQRHKFDVLISDLNIGNPGDGFTVVSAMRRTQPQCVTLILTGYPGFETALQAIRNQVDDYLVKPTQVEQLVETIERKLSERTPHKPAPVKRVSEVLKEWQQCVVDRAVASLSGRRKVSKDTVREGLPALFAALTAFNDPDSEPSSFAEGAAHGMLRRTQHYSVDDLFDDFRTLERTAYEVVQENLLAADVSNLVPDLRTFNDHVQNVLMHAVNAYLEDSIAA
;
A
#
# COMPACT_ATOMS: atom_id res chain seq x y z
N MET A 1 6.65 35.74 -11.45
CA MET A 1 6.12 34.35 -11.47
C MET A 1 4.61 34.37 -11.63
N SER A 2 4.01 33.48 -12.41
CA SER A 2 2.55 33.36 -12.47
C SER A 2 2.01 32.82 -11.14
N SER A 3 0.87 33.35 -10.69
CA SER A 3 0.19 32.87 -9.47
C SER A 3 -0.27 31.41 -9.66
N LEU A 4 0.27 30.50 -8.89
CA LEU A 4 -0.11 29.08 -8.90
C LEU A 4 -1.31 28.85 -7.96
N ARG A 5 -2.16 27.88 -8.29
CA ARG A 5 -3.17 27.38 -7.38
C ARG A 5 -2.71 26.07 -6.77
N MET A 6 -2.58 26.03 -5.46
CA MET A 6 -2.05 24.91 -4.69
C MET A 6 -3.12 24.33 -3.77
N LEU A 7 -3.12 23.00 -3.60
CA LEU A 7 -3.86 22.32 -2.54
C LEU A 7 -2.86 21.86 -1.48
N PHE A 8 -3.06 22.30 -0.25
CA PHE A 8 -2.26 21.93 0.90
C PHE A 8 -3.08 21.05 1.84
N VAL A 9 -2.60 19.85 2.15
CA VAL A 9 -3.33 18.86 2.96
C VAL A 9 -2.47 18.40 4.13
N ASP A 10 -2.94 18.64 5.34
CA ASP A 10 -2.21 18.28 6.58
C ASP A 10 -3.22 18.25 7.73
N ASP A 11 -3.22 17.28 8.61
CA ASP A 11 -4.13 17.19 9.75
C ASP A 11 -3.65 18.03 10.95
N GLU A 12 -2.38 18.46 10.95
CA GLU A 12 -1.80 19.28 12.03
C GLU A 12 -2.17 20.77 11.89
N PRO A 13 -2.93 21.36 12.85
CA PRO A 13 -3.37 22.75 12.75
C PRO A 13 -2.22 23.77 12.67
N SER A 14 -1.11 23.53 13.36
CA SER A 14 0.06 24.44 13.37
C SER A 14 0.68 24.55 11.98
N ILE A 15 0.79 23.44 11.26
CA ILE A 15 1.34 23.37 9.89
C ILE A 15 0.38 24.06 8.92
N ARG A 16 -0.93 23.80 9.03
CA ARG A 16 -1.95 24.44 8.16
C ARG A 16 -2.04 25.96 8.33
N LEU A 17 -1.66 26.48 9.49
CA LEU A 17 -1.66 27.93 9.74
C LEU A 17 -0.36 28.62 9.29
N THR A 18 0.73 27.90 9.12
CA THR A 18 2.04 28.47 8.83
C THR A 18 2.45 28.34 7.37
N LEU A 19 2.64 27.12 6.86
CA LEU A 19 3.14 26.90 5.52
C LEU A 19 2.24 27.48 4.41
N PRO A 20 0.90 27.31 4.45
CA PRO A 20 0.02 27.91 3.44
C PRO A 20 0.08 29.43 3.41
N GLU A 21 0.21 30.09 4.57
CA GLU A 21 0.34 31.57 4.63
C GLU A 21 1.63 32.05 3.99
N ILE A 22 2.73 31.34 4.21
CA ILE A 22 4.01 31.71 3.59
C ILE A 22 3.91 31.54 2.05
N LEU A 23 3.30 30.47 1.57
CA LEU A 23 3.07 30.27 0.13
C LEU A 23 2.15 31.38 -0.45
N ARG A 24 1.15 31.86 0.29
CA ARG A 24 0.31 33.00 -0.10
C ARG A 24 1.11 34.29 -0.17
N LEU A 25 2.02 34.52 0.77
CA LEU A 25 2.94 35.68 0.74
C LEU A 25 3.86 35.67 -0.49
N HIS A 26 4.19 34.48 -1.02
CA HIS A 26 4.91 34.32 -2.28
C HIS A 26 4.01 34.51 -3.54
N GLY A 27 2.76 34.92 -3.35
CA GLY A 27 1.84 35.25 -4.45
C GLY A 27 1.02 34.08 -4.99
N HIS A 28 0.98 32.94 -4.30
CA HIS A 28 0.21 31.77 -4.71
C HIS A 28 -1.18 31.76 -4.08
N LYS A 29 -2.14 31.08 -4.74
CA LYS A 29 -3.46 30.76 -4.18
C LYS A 29 -3.39 29.39 -3.52
N VAL A 30 -3.65 29.31 -2.22
CA VAL A 30 -3.54 28.05 -1.46
C VAL A 30 -4.89 27.70 -0.83
N ASP A 31 -5.48 26.63 -1.32
CA ASP A 31 -6.62 25.97 -0.68
C ASP A 31 -6.08 24.97 0.35
N VAL A 32 -6.74 24.85 1.49
CA VAL A 32 -6.28 24.00 2.61
C VAL A 32 -7.34 22.95 2.93
N ALA A 33 -6.90 21.73 3.18
CA ALA A 33 -7.73 20.64 3.67
C ALA A 33 -7.09 19.99 4.90
N SER A 34 -7.91 19.54 5.84
CA SER A 34 -7.49 18.90 7.09
C SER A 34 -7.73 17.38 7.09
N THR A 35 -8.46 16.88 6.10
CA THR A 35 -8.82 15.47 5.97
C THR A 35 -8.76 15.02 4.51
N VAL A 36 -8.65 13.70 4.31
CA VAL A 36 -8.74 13.10 2.97
C VAL A 36 -10.06 13.49 2.28
N ALA A 37 -11.19 13.45 2.99
CA ALA A 37 -12.51 13.78 2.42
C ALA A 37 -12.59 15.21 1.90
N GLU A 38 -12.07 16.19 2.67
CA GLU A 38 -11.97 17.60 2.24
C GLU A 38 -11.07 17.73 1.02
N ALA A 39 -9.90 17.08 1.02
CA ALA A 39 -8.98 17.09 -0.11
C ALA A 39 -9.61 16.54 -1.38
N LEU A 40 -10.29 15.38 -1.32
CA LEU A 40 -11.00 14.78 -2.45
C LEU A 40 -12.12 15.70 -2.98
N THR A 41 -12.83 16.37 -2.09
CA THR A 41 -13.85 17.34 -2.47
C THR A 41 -13.24 18.54 -3.21
N ALA A 42 -12.11 19.07 -2.72
CA ALA A 42 -11.40 20.16 -3.36
C ALA A 42 -10.89 19.76 -4.76
N ILE A 43 -10.31 18.58 -4.90
CA ILE A 43 -9.81 18.02 -6.17
C ILE A 43 -10.93 17.92 -7.23
N GLN A 44 -12.13 17.54 -6.82
CA GLN A 44 -13.28 17.46 -7.73
C GLN A 44 -13.79 18.84 -8.18
N ARG A 45 -13.68 19.85 -7.32
CA ARG A 45 -14.27 21.18 -7.57
C ARG A 45 -13.32 22.14 -8.29
N HIS A 46 -12.02 21.97 -8.11
CA HIS A 46 -11.03 22.94 -8.58
C HIS A 46 -9.86 22.24 -9.30
N LYS A 47 -9.22 23.00 -10.19
CA LYS A 47 -7.95 22.62 -10.81
C LYS A 47 -6.80 23.21 -10.01
N PHE A 48 -5.76 22.39 -9.80
CA PHE A 48 -4.56 22.75 -9.05
C PHE A 48 -3.30 22.56 -9.91
N ASP A 49 -2.33 23.43 -9.69
CA ASP A 49 -1.00 23.33 -10.29
C ASP A 49 -0.08 22.44 -9.44
N VAL A 50 -0.28 22.51 -8.12
CA VAL A 50 0.55 21.80 -7.13
C VAL A 50 -0.35 21.22 -6.02
N LEU A 51 -0.09 19.96 -5.66
CA LEU A 51 -0.56 19.34 -4.42
C LEU A 51 0.62 19.18 -3.47
N ILE A 52 0.44 19.62 -2.24
CA ILE A 52 1.35 19.37 -1.13
C ILE A 52 0.54 18.64 -0.06
N SER A 53 0.89 17.40 0.23
CA SER A 53 0.15 16.57 1.17
C SER A 53 1.04 16.00 2.24
N ASP A 54 0.60 16.06 3.51
CA ASP A 54 1.21 15.18 4.51
C ASP A 54 1.03 13.72 4.12
N LEU A 55 1.99 12.88 4.51
CA LEU A 55 1.91 11.45 4.33
C LEU A 55 0.81 10.82 5.20
N ASN A 56 0.68 11.30 6.43
CA ASN A 56 -0.21 10.73 7.45
C ASN A 56 -1.31 11.75 7.80
N ILE A 57 -2.47 11.64 7.18
CA ILE A 57 -3.63 12.51 7.41
C ILE A 57 -4.67 11.73 8.19
N GLY A 58 -4.52 11.69 9.52
CA GLY A 58 -5.36 10.86 10.41
C GLY A 58 -4.89 9.42 10.51
N ASN A 59 -4.62 8.72 9.40
CA ASN A 59 -4.04 7.38 9.40
C ASN A 59 -2.73 7.33 8.60
N PRO A 60 -1.85 6.35 8.88
CA PRO A 60 -0.62 6.15 8.11
C PRO A 60 -0.92 5.90 6.63
N GLY A 61 -0.30 6.70 5.76
CA GLY A 61 -0.41 6.54 4.30
C GLY A 61 -1.62 7.21 3.65
N ASP A 62 -2.51 7.88 4.39
CA ASP A 62 -3.68 8.58 3.83
C ASP A 62 -3.30 9.63 2.77
N GLY A 63 -2.13 10.24 2.85
CA GLY A 63 -1.62 11.17 1.85
C GLY A 63 -1.49 10.55 0.45
N PHE A 64 -1.24 9.25 0.37
CA PHE A 64 -1.21 8.56 -0.92
C PHE A 64 -2.58 8.47 -1.59
N THR A 65 -3.64 8.33 -0.82
CA THR A 65 -5.01 8.37 -1.33
C THR A 65 -5.29 9.71 -2.01
N VAL A 66 -4.85 10.81 -1.41
CA VAL A 66 -4.99 12.16 -1.97
C VAL A 66 -4.17 12.30 -3.26
N VAL A 67 -2.90 11.86 -3.26
CA VAL A 67 -2.03 11.88 -4.45
C VAL A 67 -2.62 11.05 -5.58
N SER A 68 -3.11 9.84 -5.31
CA SER A 68 -3.77 8.98 -6.30
C SER A 68 -4.96 9.67 -6.95
N ALA A 69 -5.83 10.26 -6.14
CA ALA A 69 -6.99 10.98 -6.63
C ALA A 69 -6.58 12.17 -7.52
N MET A 70 -5.56 12.93 -7.09
CA MET A 70 -5.02 14.04 -7.88
C MET A 70 -4.47 13.55 -9.23
N ARG A 71 -3.65 12.51 -9.23
CA ARG A 71 -3.07 11.94 -10.47
C ARG A 71 -4.12 11.46 -11.45
N ARG A 72 -5.19 10.85 -10.98
CA ARG A 72 -6.28 10.34 -11.83
C ARG A 72 -7.11 11.48 -12.45
N THR A 73 -7.36 12.54 -11.70
CA THR A 73 -8.22 13.63 -12.13
C THR A 73 -7.48 14.79 -12.78
N GLN A 74 -6.23 15.02 -12.36
CA GLN A 74 -5.40 16.14 -12.75
C GLN A 74 -3.93 15.69 -12.96
N PRO A 75 -3.64 14.89 -13.99
CA PRO A 75 -2.32 14.26 -14.19
C PRO A 75 -1.17 15.27 -14.42
N GLN A 76 -1.49 16.53 -14.70
CA GLN A 76 -0.53 17.62 -14.87
C GLN A 76 -0.18 18.33 -13.55
N CYS A 77 -0.91 18.03 -12.46
CA CYS A 77 -0.63 18.63 -11.16
C CYS A 77 0.69 18.07 -10.60
N VAL A 78 1.59 18.95 -10.17
CA VAL A 78 2.80 18.53 -9.44
C VAL A 78 2.39 18.08 -8.05
N THR A 79 2.81 16.88 -7.64
CA THR A 79 2.46 16.30 -6.36
C THR A 79 3.69 16.14 -5.46
N LEU A 80 3.62 16.71 -4.27
CA LEU A 80 4.66 16.66 -3.26
C LEU A 80 4.11 16.03 -1.98
N ILE A 81 4.90 15.14 -1.36
CA ILE A 81 4.61 14.60 -0.03
C ILE A 81 5.51 15.27 1.01
N LEU A 82 4.92 15.68 2.13
CA LEU A 82 5.65 16.06 3.35
C LEU A 82 5.59 14.89 4.35
N THR A 83 6.71 14.54 4.97
CA THR A 83 6.75 13.44 5.96
C THR A 83 7.66 13.75 7.14
N GLY A 84 7.22 13.43 8.34
CA GLY A 84 8.02 13.50 9.56
C GLY A 84 8.86 12.24 9.82
N TYR A 85 8.74 11.19 8.99
CA TYR A 85 9.36 9.89 9.23
C TYR A 85 10.30 9.47 8.10
N PRO A 86 11.62 9.74 8.22
CA PRO A 86 12.60 9.39 7.18
C PRO A 86 12.81 7.88 6.97
N GLY A 87 12.37 7.01 7.88
CA GLY A 87 12.47 5.54 7.75
C GLY A 87 11.54 4.93 6.67
N PHE A 88 10.70 5.75 6.05
CA PHE A 88 9.84 5.37 4.93
C PHE A 88 10.54 5.44 3.56
N GLU A 89 11.84 5.71 3.49
CA GLU A 89 12.57 5.86 2.22
C GLU A 89 12.43 4.65 1.28
N THR A 90 12.31 3.45 1.80
CA THR A 90 12.14 2.23 0.99
C THR A 90 10.72 2.12 0.38
N ALA A 91 9.70 2.53 1.11
CA ALA A 91 8.33 2.61 0.58
C ALA A 91 8.19 3.79 -0.40
N LEU A 92 8.85 4.92 -0.12
CA LEU A 92 8.90 6.08 -0.99
C LEU A 92 9.66 5.81 -2.30
N GLN A 93 10.62 4.89 -2.35
CA GLN A 93 11.25 4.48 -3.63
C GLN A 93 10.26 3.78 -4.56
N ALA A 94 9.35 2.97 -4.04
CA ALA A 94 8.28 2.36 -4.83
C ALA A 94 7.23 3.40 -5.28
N ILE A 95 7.07 4.47 -4.52
CA ILE A 95 6.14 5.57 -4.77
C ILE A 95 6.75 6.65 -5.69
N ARG A 96 8.05 6.71 -5.86
CA ARG A 96 8.77 7.66 -6.72
C ARG A 96 8.24 7.77 -8.15
N ASN A 97 7.57 6.76 -8.66
CA ASN A 97 6.94 6.80 -9.98
C ASN A 97 5.59 7.53 -9.99
N GLN A 98 5.04 7.90 -8.85
CA GLN A 98 3.70 8.53 -8.75
C GLN A 98 3.68 9.88 -8.03
N VAL A 99 4.68 10.17 -7.19
CA VAL A 99 4.88 11.48 -6.54
C VAL A 99 6.05 12.16 -7.23
N ASP A 100 5.93 13.45 -7.55
CA ASP A 100 7.02 14.18 -8.23
C ASP A 100 8.22 14.38 -7.31
N ASP A 101 7.96 14.62 -6.01
CA ASP A 101 9.02 14.69 -4.99
C ASP A 101 8.47 14.53 -3.58
N TYR A 102 9.37 14.38 -2.61
CA TYR A 102 9.03 14.36 -1.19
C TYR A 102 10.02 15.23 -0.39
N LEU A 103 9.55 15.76 0.73
CA LEU A 103 10.33 16.57 1.65
C LEU A 103 10.13 16.06 3.06
N VAL A 104 11.22 16.09 3.85
CA VAL A 104 11.19 15.68 5.26
C VAL A 104 10.87 16.87 6.14
N LYS A 105 9.92 16.72 7.06
CA LYS A 105 9.61 17.72 8.10
C LYS A 105 10.68 17.67 9.20
N PRO A 106 11.14 18.82 9.73
CA PRO A 106 10.80 20.19 9.34
C PRO A 106 11.48 20.57 8.03
N THR A 107 10.72 21.11 7.06
CA THR A 107 11.27 21.61 5.79
C THR A 107 11.39 23.12 5.83
N GLN A 108 12.47 23.63 5.22
CA GLN A 108 12.63 25.07 5.01
C GLN A 108 11.75 25.51 3.84
N VAL A 109 11.11 26.66 3.97
CA VAL A 109 10.18 27.17 2.96
C VAL A 109 10.87 27.40 1.63
N GLU A 110 12.10 27.89 1.66
CA GLU A 110 12.92 28.11 0.49
C GLU A 110 13.14 26.82 -0.28
N GLN A 111 13.43 25.72 0.41
CA GLN A 111 13.60 24.40 -0.19
C GLN A 111 12.29 23.88 -0.83
N LEU A 112 11.15 24.12 -0.14
CA LEU A 112 9.83 23.75 -0.69
C LEU A 112 9.55 24.53 -1.98
N VAL A 113 9.77 25.85 -1.98
CA VAL A 113 9.55 26.73 -3.15
C VAL A 113 10.47 26.32 -4.31
N GLU A 114 11.77 26.14 -4.06
CA GLU A 114 12.72 25.67 -5.07
C GLU A 114 12.32 24.32 -5.68
N THR A 115 11.87 23.40 -4.85
CA THR A 115 11.40 22.08 -5.31
C THR A 115 10.16 22.20 -6.21
N ILE A 116 9.21 23.06 -5.83
CA ILE A 116 8.01 23.33 -6.63
C ILE A 116 8.41 23.93 -7.99
N GLU A 117 9.26 24.93 -8.01
CA GLU A 117 9.71 25.61 -9.25
C GLU A 117 10.45 24.65 -10.18
N ARG A 118 11.37 23.86 -9.63
CA ARG A 118 12.10 22.84 -10.37
C ARG A 118 11.15 21.85 -11.02
N LYS A 119 10.20 21.29 -10.26
CA LYS A 119 9.26 20.28 -10.75
C LYS A 119 8.27 20.86 -11.79
N LEU A 120 7.88 22.12 -11.64
CA LEU A 120 7.07 22.81 -12.63
C LEU A 120 7.83 23.05 -13.95
N SER A 121 9.15 23.32 -13.90
CA SER A 121 9.98 23.49 -15.08
C SER A 121 10.32 22.17 -15.79
N GLU A 122 10.43 21.09 -15.04
CA GLU A 122 10.70 19.73 -15.52
C GLU A 122 9.44 19.02 -16.04
N ARG A 123 8.28 19.68 -16.08
CA ARG A 123 7.00 19.06 -16.46
C ARG A 123 7.09 18.26 -17.74
N THR A 124 7.28 16.96 -17.60
CA THR A 124 6.90 15.99 -18.62
C THR A 124 5.49 15.51 -18.29
N PRO A 125 4.58 15.39 -19.29
CA PRO A 125 3.28 14.79 -19.04
C PRO A 125 3.51 13.40 -18.43
N HIS A 126 3.15 13.22 -17.16
CA HIS A 126 3.17 11.88 -16.57
C HIS A 126 2.19 11.02 -17.37
N LYS A 127 2.71 10.04 -18.09
CA LYS A 127 1.85 8.91 -18.49
C LYS A 127 1.34 8.31 -17.19
N PRO A 128 0.01 8.16 -17.02
CA PRO A 128 -0.49 7.47 -15.85
C PRO A 128 0.23 6.11 -15.77
N ALA A 129 0.90 5.84 -14.66
CA ALA A 129 1.48 4.54 -14.44
C ALA A 129 0.35 3.51 -14.59
N PRO A 130 0.57 2.40 -15.30
CA PRO A 130 -0.46 1.39 -15.45
C PRO A 130 -0.88 0.93 -14.06
N VAL A 131 -2.16 1.16 -13.74
CA VAL A 131 -2.72 0.68 -12.47
C VAL A 131 -2.78 -0.84 -12.52
N LYS A 132 -2.36 -1.48 -11.45
CA LYS A 132 -2.26 -2.93 -11.31
C LYS A 132 -3.46 -3.48 -10.56
N ARG A 133 -3.89 -4.67 -10.91
CA ARG A 133 -4.84 -5.45 -10.09
C ARG A 133 -4.17 -5.81 -8.75
N VAL A 134 -4.96 -6.03 -7.71
CA VAL A 134 -4.43 -6.43 -6.40
C VAL A 134 -3.54 -7.67 -6.48
N SER A 135 -3.92 -8.65 -7.31
CA SER A 135 -3.10 -9.86 -7.53
C SER A 135 -1.71 -9.55 -8.10
N GLU A 136 -1.60 -8.56 -8.99
CA GLU A 136 -0.31 -8.15 -9.58
C GLU A 136 0.55 -7.41 -8.55
N VAL A 137 -0.06 -6.54 -7.74
CA VAL A 137 0.63 -5.86 -6.61
C VAL A 137 1.16 -6.90 -5.63
N LEU A 138 0.34 -7.86 -5.21
CA LEU A 138 0.75 -8.88 -4.26
C LEU A 138 1.84 -9.81 -4.82
N LYS A 139 1.79 -10.17 -6.12
CA LYS A 139 2.85 -10.95 -6.78
C LYS A 139 4.18 -10.19 -6.80
N GLU A 140 4.16 -8.90 -7.12
CA GLU A 140 5.37 -8.05 -7.14
C GLU A 140 6.01 -7.93 -5.75
N TRP A 141 5.19 -7.85 -4.70
CA TRP A 141 5.63 -7.68 -3.32
C TRP A 141 5.65 -8.99 -2.51
N GLN A 142 5.56 -10.14 -3.17
CA GLN A 142 5.52 -11.46 -2.54
C GLN A 142 6.63 -11.65 -1.49
N GLN A 143 7.86 -11.32 -1.83
CA GLN A 143 8.99 -11.48 -0.91
C GLN A 143 8.82 -10.66 0.36
N CYS A 144 8.34 -9.42 0.25
CA CYS A 144 8.08 -8.53 1.37
C CYS A 144 7.00 -9.09 2.30
N VAL A 145 5.88 -9.57 1.72
CA VAL A 145 4.79 -10.20 2.49
C VAL A 145 5.30 -11.41 3.26
N VAL A 146 6.02 -12.30 2.59
CA VAL A 146 6.57 -13.52 3.22
C VAL A 146 7.56 -13.18 4.32
N ASP A 147 8.47 -12.23 4.10
CA ASP A 147 9.47 -11.84 5.10
C ASP A 147 8.83 -11.24 6.36
N ARG A 148 7.81 -10.37 6.19
CA ARG A 148 7.04 -9.81 7.30
C ARG A 148 6.25 -10.88 8.05
N ALA A 149 5.61 -11.80 7.32
CA ALA A 149 4.88 -12.91 7.93
C ALA A 149 5.81 -13.81 8.74
N VAL A 150 6.97 -14.19 8.19
CA VAL A 150 7.99 -14.99 8.89
C VAL A 150 8.47 -14.29 10.15
N ALA A 151 8.75 -12.98 10.09
CA ALA A 151 9.17 -12.21 11.26
C ALA A 151 8.10 -12.21 12.38
N SER A 152 6.84 -12.01 12.00
CA SER A 152 5.72 -12.02 12.94
C SER A 152 5.48 -13.39 13.57
N LEU A 153 5.45 -14.45 12.76
CA LEU A 153 5.19 -15.83 13.21
C LEU A 153 6.33 -16.38 14.07
N SER A 154 7.59 -16.17 13.67
CA SER A 154 8.75 -16.67 14.42
C SER A 154 8.86 -16.03 15.81
N GLY A 155 8.53 -14.75 15.93
CA GLY A 155 8.50 -14.04 17.21
C GLY A 155 7.45 -14.62 18.18
N ARG A 156 6.28 -15.00 17.66
CA ARG A 156 5.18 -15.56 18.47
C ARG A 156 5.43 -17.02 18.87
N ARG A 157 5.89 -17.84 17.93
CA ARG A 157 6.07 -19.29 18.11
C ARG A 157 7.38 -19.68 18.79
N LYS A 158 8.34 -18.77 18.90
CA LYS A 158 9.70 -19.04 19.40
C LYS A 158 10.41 -20.16 18.63
N VAL A 159 10.16 -20.26 17.33
CA VAL A 159 10.74 -21.23 16.38
C VAL A 159 11.68 -20.51 15.42
N SER A 160 12.60 -21.22 14.80
CA SER A 160 13.54 -20.64 13.84
C SER A 160 12.80 -20.03 12.65
N LYS A 161 13.36 -18.94 12.10
CA LYS A 161 12.80 -18.30 10.91
C LYS A 161 12.77 -19.24 9.69
N ASP A 162 13.73 -20.11 9.56
CA ASP A 162 13.83 -21.05 8.44
C ASP A 162 12.70 -22.08 8.48
N THR A 163 12.41 -22.65 9.67
CA THR A 163 11.29 -23.57 9.85
C THR A 163 9.94 -22.91 9.56
N VAL A 164 9.74 -21.66 10.01
CA VAL A 164 8.52 -20.91 9.74
C VAL A 164 8.40 -20.60 8.25
N ARG A 165 9.49 -20.23 7.57
CA ARG A 165 9.52 -19.87 6.16
C ARG A 165 9.15 -21.03 5.24
N GLU A 166 9.43 -22.26 5.65
CA GLU A 166 9.17 -23.44 4.84
C GLU A 166 7.69 -23.53 4.45
N GLY A 167 7.42 -23.62 3.15
CA GLY A 167 6.08 -23.67 2.57
C GLY A 167 5.36 -22.32 2.41
N LEU A 168 5.72 -21.25 3.16
CA LEU A 168 5.04 -19.97 3.08
C LEU A 168 5.15 -19.27 1.70
N PRO A 169 6.31 -19.30 0.99
CA PRO A 169 6.38 -18.70 -0.34
C PRO A 169 5.46 -19.37 -1.37
N ALA A 170 5.38 -20.71 -1.36
CA ALA A 170 4.52 -21.48 -2.25
C ALA A 170 3.04 -21.24 -1.91
N LEU A 171 2.68 -21.29 -0.63
CA LEU A 171 1.34 -20.95 -0.17
C LEU A 171 0.95 -19.54 -0.60
N PHE A 172 1.79 -18.54 -0.37
CA PHE A 172 1.44 -17.16 -0.73
C PHE A 172 1.32 -16.96 -2.25
N ALA A 173 2.15 -17.63 -3.05
CA ALA A 173 2.01 -17.66 -4.50
C ALA A 173 0.64 -18.22 -4.92
N ALA A 174 0.20 -19.30 -4.27
CA ALA A 174 -1.14 -19.87 -4.48
C ALA A 174 -2.24 -18.87 -4.09
N LEU A 175 -2.12 -18.18 -2.95
CA LEU A 175 -3.10 -17.19 -2.51
C LEU A 175 -3.22 -15.99 -3.46
N THR A 176 -2.16 -15.62 -4.18
CA THR A 176 -2.18 -14.49 -5.13
C THR A 176 -2.71 -14.82 -6.51
N ALA A 177 -3.05 -16.08 -6.77
CA ALA A 177 -3.55 -16.56 -8.06
C ALA A 177 -5.08 -16.41 -8.25
N PHE A 178 -5.77 -15.72 -7.35
CA PHE A 178 -7.23 -15.61 -7.26
C PHE A 178 -7.94 -14.99 -8.48
N ASN A 179 -7.23 -14.30 -9.37
CA ASN A 179 -7.80 -13.75 -10.60
C ASN A 179 -7.58 -14.64 -11.84
N ASP A 180 -7.06 -15.84 -11.66
CA ASP A 180 -6.78 -16.80 -12.71
C ASP A 180 -7.56 -18.10 -12.46
N PRO A 181 -8.70 -18.31 -13.12
CA PRO A 181 -9.53 -19.50 -12.90
C PRO A 181 -8.78 -20.80 -13.20
N ASP A 182 -7.82 -20.79 -14.11
CA ASP A 182 -7.05 -21.98 -14.49
C ASP A 182 -6.04 -22.37 -13.40
N SER A 183 -5.76 -21.46 -12.47
CA SER A 183 -4.84 -21.68 -11.33
C SER A 183 -5.51 -22.26 -10.07
N GLU A 184 -6.85 -22.28 -9.99
CA GLU A 184 -7.57 -22.78 -8.81
C GLU A 184 -7.15 -24.19 -8.38
N PRO A 185 -7.10 -25.20 -9.29
CA PRO A 185 -6.71 -26.56 -8.89
C PRO A 185 -5.31 -26.64 -8.29
N SER A 186 -4.37 -25.86 -8.84
CA SER A 186 -3.00 -25.81 -8.33
C SER A 186 -2.91 -25.08 -6.98
N SER A 187 -3.70 -24.02 -6.79
CA SER A 187 -3.78 -23.28 -5.53
C SER A 187 -4.34 -24.15 -4.39
N PHE A 188 -5.35 -24.97 -4.68
CA PHE A 188 -5.91 -25.90 -3.70
C PHE A 188 -4.93 -27.03 -3.36
N ALA A 189 -4.19 -27.54 -4.35
CA ALA A 189 -3.14 -28.53 -4.13
C ALA A 189 -2.00 -27.98 -3.24
N GLU A 190 -1.58 -26.74 -3.46
CA GLU A 190 -0.57 -26.08 -2.61
C GLU A 190 -1.09 -25.84 -1.19
N GLY A 191 -2.38 -25.48 -1.04
CA GLY A 191 -3.02 -25.39 0.27
C GLY A 191 -2.97 -26.71 1.01
N ALA A 192 -3.36 -27.81 0.36
CA ALA A 192 -3.31 -29.16 0.91
C ALA A 192 -1.86 -29.56 1.28
N ALA A 193 -0.89 -29.30 0.40
CA ALA A 193 0.52 -29.56 0.67
C ALA A 193 1.04 -28.79 1.90
N HIS A 194 0.61 -27.54 2.07
CA HIS A 194 0.97 -26.75 3.26
C HIS A 194 0.35 -27.32 4.54
N GLY A 195 -0.90 -27.77 4.50
CA GLY A 195 -1.55 -28.46 5.63
C GLY A 195 -0.78 -29.70 6.06
N MET A 196 -0.41 -30.57 5.11
CA MET A 196 0.42 -31.75 5.37
C MET A 196 1.80 -31.40 5.91
N LEU A 197 2.45 -30.37 5.35
CA LEU A 197 3.75 -29.88 5.83
C LEU A 197 3.68 -29.47 7.30
N ARG A 198 2.70 -28.65 7.69
CA ARG A 198 2.56 -28.17 9.07
C ARG A 198 2.28 -29.31 10.05
N ARG A 199 1.53 -30.32 9.60
CA ARG A 199 1.32 -31.53 10.37
C ARG A 199 2.63 -32.32 10.59
N THR A 200 3.43 -32.56 9.55
CA THR A 200 4.73 -33.25 9.69
C THR A 200 5.70 -32.49 10.59
N GLN A 201 5.56 -31.17 10.66
CA GLN A 201 6.31 -30.30 11.56
C GLN A 201 5.72 -30.26 12.99
N HIS A 202 4.69 -31.04 13.29
CA HIS A 202 3.99 -31.06 14.59
C HIS A 202 3.38 -29.71 15.01
N TYR A 203 3.01 -28.87 14.05
CA TYR A 203 2.27 -27.65 14.31
C TYR A 203 0.80 -28.00 14.64
N SER A 204 0.19 -27.22 15.50
CA SER A 204 -1.24 -27.34 15.79
C SER A 204 -2.09 -26.80 14.62
N VAL A 205 -3.38 -27.16 14.65
CA VAL A 205 -4.36 -26.56 13.71
C VAL A 205 -4.43 -25.04 13.90
N ASP A 206 -4.29 -24.54 15.12
CA ASP A 206 -4.25 -23.10 15.40
C ASP A 206 -3.04 -22.42 14.76
N ASP A 207 -1.88 -23.10 14.72
CA ASP A 207 -0.70 -22.60 14.04
C ASP A 207 -0.91 -22.53 12.50
N LEU A 208 -1.64 -23.52 11.95
CA LEU A 208 -2.01 -23.50 10.53
C LEU A 208 -2.92 -22.29 10.22
N PHE A 209 -3.94 -22.04 11.04
CA PHE A 209 -4.77 -20.85 10.90
C PHE A 209 -3.96 -19.55 11.03
N ASP A 210 -3.00 -19.52 11.94
CA ASP A 210 -2.12 -18.37 12.15
C ASP A 210 -1.25 -18.04 10.93
N ASP A 211 -0.81 -19.05 10.16
CA ASP A 211 -0.09 -18.83 8.90
C ASP A 211 -0.97 -18.05 7.92
N PHE A 212 -2.18 -18.52 7.65
CA PHE A 212 -3.12 -17.86 6.74
C PHE A 212 -3.50 -16.45 7.19
N ARG A 213 -3.90 -16.28 8.44
CA ARG A 213 -4.23 -14.96 9.03
C ARG A 213 -3.09 -13.97 8.93
N THR A 214 -1.85 -14.45 9.16
CA THR A 214 -0.69 -13.56 9.12
C THR A 214 -0.35 -13.16 7.70
N LEU A 215 -0.41 -14.10 6.74
CA LEU A 215 -0.21 -13.80 5.32
C LEU A 215 -1.30 -12.84 4.81
N GLU A 216 -2.56 -13.10 5.11
CA GLU A 216 -3.68 -12.25 4.72
C GLU A 216 -3.52 -10.82 5.26
N ARG A 217 -3.30 -10.67 6.57
CA ARG A 217 -3.09 -9.35 7.19
C ARG A 217 -1.92 -8.60 6.55
N THR A 218 -0.79 -9.29 6.36
CA THR A 218 0.40 -8.66 5.76
C THR A 218 0.16 -8.29 4.30
N ALA A 219 -0.64 -9.09 3.57
CA ALA A 219 -1.06 -8.76 2.21
C ALA A 219 -1.90 -7.48 2.18
N TYR A 220 -2.86 -7.32 3.10
CA TYR A 220 -3.64 -6.08 3.23
C TYR A 220 -2.76 -4.87 3.56
N GLU A 221 -1.80 -5.01 4.48
CA GLU A 221 -0.83 -3.96 4.81
C GLU A 221 -0.04 -3.52 3.56
N VAL A 222 0.46 -4.50 2.79
CA VAL A 222 1.20 -4.22 1.55
C VAL A 222 0.32 -3.58 0.48
N VAL A 223 -0.93 -4.02 0.30
CA VAL A 223 -1.87 -3.37 -0.62
C VAL A 223 -2.14 -1.94 -0.19
N GLN A 224 -2.35 -1.69 1.11
CA GLN A 224 -2.56 -0.35 1.64
C GLN A 224 -1.35 0.56 1.41
N GLU A 225 -0.14 0.06 1.63
CA GLU A 225 1.10 0.80 1.35
C GLU A 225 1.30 1.09 -0.15
N ASN A 226 0.69 0.29 -1.04
CA ASN A 226 0.81 0.38 -2.49
C ASN A 226 -0.49 0.81 -3.21
N LEU A 227 -1.41 1.49 -2.51
CA LEU A 227 -2.69 1.94 -3.09
C LEU A 227 -2.53 2.78 -4.35
N LEU A 228 -1.41 3.51 -4.49
CA LEU A 228 -1.11 4.31 -5.68
C LEU A 228 -0.85 3.45 -6.93
N ALA A 229 -0.32 2.25 -6.75
CA ALA A 229 -0.10 1.30 -7.82
C ALA A 229 -1.35 0.46 -8.13
N ALA A 230 -2.30 0.40 -7.19
CA ALA A 230 -3.50 -0.42 -7.31
C ALA A 230 -4.61 0.25 -8.13
N ASP A 231 -5.35 -0.55 -8.90
CA ASP A 231 -6.59 -0.10 -9.53
C ASP A 231 -7.69 0.04 -8.47
N VAL A 232 -7.86 1.27 -7.98
CA VAL A 232 -8.85 1.60 -6.95
C VAL A 232 -10.28 1.27 -7.39
N SER A 233 -10.57 1.28 -8.71
CA SER A 233 -11.90 0.94 -9.23
C SER A 233 -12.24 -0.55 -9.02
N ASN A 234 -11.23 -1.39 -9.02
CA ASN A 234 -11.35 -2.83 -8.79
C ASN A 234 -10.86 -3.26 -7.39
N LEU A 235 -10.43 -2.32 -6.54
CA LEU A 235 -9.84 -2.64 -5.24
C LEU A 235 -10.78 -3.48 -4.36
N VAL A 236 -12.01 -3.02 -4.16
CA VAL A 236 -12.98 -3.73 -3.30
C VAL A 236 -13.39 -5.09 -3.90
N PRO A 237 -13.74 -5.20 -5.20
CA PRO A 237 -13.95 -6.50 -5.83
C PRO A 237 -12.75 -7.44 -5.70
N ASP A 238 -11.54 -6.97 -5.96
CA ASP A 238 -10.32 -7.78 -5.88
C ASP A 238 -10.06 -8.29 -4.46
N LEU A 239 -10.19 -7.40 -3.45
CA LEU A 239 -10.00 -7.80 -2.05
C LEU A 239 -11.04 -8.82 -1.59
N ARG A 240 -12.30 -8.71 -2.06
CA ARG A 240 -13.33 -9.72 -1.79
C ARG A 240 -12.95 -11.06 -2.41
N THR A 241 -12.60 -11.07 -3.71
CA THR A 241 -12.18 -12.29 -4.40
C THR A 241 -10.94 -12.91 -3.75
N PHE A 242 -9.97 -12.10 -3.34
CA PHE A 242 -8.80 -12.55 -2.59
C PHE A 242 -9.19 -13.24 -1.29
N ASN A 243 -10.06 -12.61 -0.48
CA ASN A 243 -10.52 -13.19 0.78
C ASN A 243 -11.25 -14.53 0.56
N ASP A 244 -12.17 -14.59 -0.41
CA ASP A 244 -12.90 -15.82 -0.71
C ASP A 244 -11.93 -16.94 -1.16
N HIS A 245 -10.92 -16.58 -1.95
CA HIS A 245 -9.88 -17.53 -2.39
C HIS A 245 -9.01 -18.03 -1.21
N VAL A 246 -8.59 -17.13 -0.30
CA VAL A 246 -7.87 -17.50 0.93
C VAL A 246 -8.66 -18.51 1.76
N GLN A 247 -9.98 -18.30 1.93
CA GLN A 247 -10.83 -19.22 2.67
C GLN A 247 -10.93 -20.61 1.99
N ASN A 248 -11.04 -20.63 0.66
CA ASN A 248 -11.08 -21.89 -0.08
C ASN A 248 -9.76 -22.66 0.03
N VAL A 249 -8.61 -22.01 -0.14
CA VAL A 249 -7.29 -22.65 0.01
C VAL A 249 -7.08 -23.14 1.45
N LEU A 250 -7.51 -22.35 2.45
CA LEU A 250 -7.47 -22.76 3.87
C LEU A 250 -8.31 -24.03 4.12
N MET A 251 -9.50 -24.13 3.54
CA MET A 251 -10.32 -25.33 3.66
C MET A 251 -9.59 -26.58 3.17
N HIS A 252 -8.90 -26.49 2.02
CA HIS A 252 -8.09 -27.59 1.49
C HIS A 252 -6.90 -27.92 2.41
N ALA A 253 -6.25 -26.91 2.98
CA ALA A 253 -5.15 -27.10 3.92
C ALA A 253 -5.61 -27.80 5.21
N VAL A 254 -6.75 -27.39 5.78
CA VAL A 254 -7.32 -28.01 6.99
C VAL A 254 -7.77 -29.44 6.72
N ASN A 255 -8.45 -29.70 5.62
CA ASN A 255 -8.88 -31.05 5.26
C ASN A 255 -7.67 -32.00 5.15
N ALA A 256 -6.63 -31.61 4.41
CA ALA A 256 -5.41 -32.40 4.26
C ALA A 256 -4.66 -32.58 5.58
N TYR A 257 -4.69 -31.57 6.47
CA TYR A 257 -4.14 -31.69 7.83
C TYR A 257 -4.88 -32.74 8.65
N LEU A 258 -6.21 -32.88 8.51
CA LEU A 258 -7.07 -33.76 9.31
C LEU A 258 -7.23 -35.17 8.72
N GLU A 259 -7.18 -35.36 7.39
CA GLU A 259 -7.49 -36.62 6.69
C GLU A 259 -6.70 -37.84 7.20
N ASP A 260 -5.44 -37.66 7.56
CA ASP A 260 -4.66 -38.75 8.14
C ASP A 260 -4.92 -38.99 9.66
N SER A 261 -5.65 -38.11 10.37
CA SER A 261 -6.03 -38.33 11.78
C SER A 261 -7.09 -39.43 11.95
N ILE A 262 -7.78 -39.79 10.87
CA ILE A 262 -8.87 -40.79 10.86
C ILE A 262 -8.33 -42.17 10.47
N ALA A 263 -7.13 -42.26 9.88
CA ALA A 263 -6.50 -43.49 9.42
C ALA A 263 -5.50 -44.13 10.42
N ALA A 264 -5.29 -43.52 11.56
CA ALA A 264 -4.45 -44.02 12.68
C ALA A 264 -5.28 -44.27 13.95
#